data_c5437805231474ce996e3586d67c4eba
#
_entry.id   c5437805231474ce996e3586d67c4eba
#
_cell.length_a   1.000
_cell.length_b   1.000
_cell.length_c   1.000
_cell.angle_alpha   90.00
_cell.angle_beta   90.00
_cell.angle_gamma   90.00
#
_symmetry.space_group_name_H-M   'P 1'
#
loop_
_entity.id
_entity.type
_entity.pdbx_description
1 polymer ?
#
loop_
_entity_poly.entity_id
_entity_poly.type
_entity_poly.pdbx_seq_one_letter_code
_entity_poly.pdbx_strand_id
1 'polypeptide(L)'
;MSLLKDFIIIANTQILIDDAILANTINTNDNLNIKDLNLSKSYTNNLTLIPSFLTFTPSFKSKPKPPINTMGIVIGEDFNIENQRNTIYTDEYGRVKVRINLYANQEELDNKINMYHHSPFLRVASSVASNHSGFYHTPRIGDEVIISFLDDDIDKPFISGSLYNGVNDPLVSLPHHDHKTSISSKTIGLYEQGYNELTLSNLKDKEQIYLKAERDYDELVQHNFTQRILNDKDSKVDGIYNERIKKVHTQTIDLAKNVNVGGEYLTNVGLSKDTIVGLSNTLNVGVDNKVRVSKNSSEYVGENKDIEIGANQNTIIHKDEIRNVRGNKKEMVEGHYDINIKETLKIQTEKETSIRSKNNLLITTNASMGFETDKNNTFVSDNSLSQTKTDYEVKAGNQILHQVGDTQIVTKGDYVIIKAGGVEVVIDSNGLVVKGGEIRTE
;
A
#
# COMPACT_ATOMS: atom_id res chain seq x y z
N MET A 1 -3.73 -49.00 77.02
CA MET A 1 -3.80 -47.61 76.50
C MET A 1 -3.92 -46.52 77.58
N SER A 2 -3.90 -46.85 78.84
CA SER A 2 -4.04 -45.86 79.92
C SER A 2 -2.70 -45.33 80.51
N LEU A 3 -1.57 -46.01 80.26
CA LEU A 3 -0.26 -45.68 80.80
C LEU A 3 0.44 -44.46 80.16
N LEU A 4 -0.01 -43.95 79.02
CA LEU A 4 0.64 -42.84 78.26
C LEU A 4 -0.01 -41.45 78.45
N LYS A 5 -1.08 -41.35 79.28
CA LYS A 5 -1.77 -40.07 79.45
C LYS A 5 -0.95 -38.98 80.16
N ASP A 6 0.00 -39.42 80.98
CA ASP A 6 0.81 -38.55 81.82
C ASP A 6 2.22 -38.32 81.25
N PHE A 7 2.46 -38.70 79.96
CA PHE A 7 3.77 -38.58 79.33
C PHE A 7 3.63 -37.88 77.93
N ILE A 8 4.66 -37.11 77.56
CA ILE A 8 4.86 -36.58 76.26
C ILE A 8 5.94 -37.37 75.54
N ILE A 9 5.71 -37.71 74.28
CA ILE A 9 6.71 -38.36 73.42
C ILE A 9 7.63 -37.29 72.91
N ILE A 10 8.90 -37.30 73.30
CA ILE A 10 9.92 -36.34 72.86
C ILE A 10 10.80 -36.88 71.72
N ALA A 11 10.86 -38.21 71.58
CA ALA A 11 11.52 -38.82 70.42
C ALA A 11 10.86 -40.20 70.17
N ASN A 12 10.75 -40.51 68.87
CA ASN A 12 10.26 -41.81 68.40
C ASN A 12 11.20 -42.32 67.30
N THR A 13 11.71 -43.53 67.48
CA THR A 13 12.48 -44.21 66.44
C THR A 13 11.72 -45.46 66.04
N GLN A 14 11.28 -45.49 64.80
CA GLN A 14 10.60 -46.64 64.22
C GLN A 14 11.55 -47.36 63.26
N ILE A 15 11.72 -48.68 63.46
CA ILE A 15 12.48 -49.50 62.56
C ILE A 15 11.52 -50.59 62.05
N LEU A 16 11.29 -50.59 60.75
CA LEU A 16 10.54 -51.61 60.04
C LEU A 16 11.52 -52.40 59.17
N ILE A 17 11.69 -53.64 59.40
CA ILE A 17 12.44 -54.57 58.55
C ILE A 17 11.40 -55.39 57.78
N ASP A 18 11.38 -55.19 56.43
CA ASP A 18 10.54 -55.95 55.52
C ASP A 18 11.43 -56.89 54.70
N ASP A 19 11.31 -58.18 54.91
CA ASP A 19 12.11 -59.20 54.28
C ASP A 19 11.96 -59.21 52.74
N ALA A 20 10.81 -58.76 52.23
CA ALA A 20 10.60 -58.62 50.80
C ALA A 20 11.47 -57.55 50.19
N ILE A 21 11.71 -56.43 50.91
CA ILE A 21 12.63 -55.33 50.46
C ILE A 21 14.07 -55.85 50.55
N LEU A 22 14.43 -56.58 51.60
CA LEU A 22 15.79 -57.13 51.76
C LEU A 22 16.11 -58.16 50.66
N ALA A 23 15.16 -59.00 50.29
CA ALA A 23 15.31 -60.05 49.26
C ALA A 23 15.50 -59.43 47.87
N ASN A 24 14.89 -58.27 47.63
CA ASN A 24 15.07 -57.50 46.35
C ASN A 24 16.37 -56.67 46.29
N THR A 25 16.96 -56.38 47.47
CA THR A 25 18.18 -55.54 47.54
C THR A 25 19.45 -56.41 47.55
N ILE A 26 19.34 -57.68 47.94
CA ILE A 26 20.44 -58.69 47.85
C ILE A 26 20.48 -59.13 46.37
N ASN A 27 21.31 -58.48 45.60
CA ASN A 27 21.48 -58.73 44.18
C ASN A 27 22.03 -60.18 44.00
N THR A 28 21.42 -60.89 43.08
CA THR A 28 21.46 -62.31 42.80
C THR A 28 22.81 -62.88 42.30
N ASN A 29 23.91 -62.21 42.53
CA ASN A 29 25.24 -62.72 42.12
C ASN A 29 25.94 -63.68 43.16
N ASP A 30 25.43 -63.72 44.37
CA ASP A 30 25.91 -64.74 45.35
C ASP A 30 24.87 -65.86 45.44
N ASN A 31 25.31 -67.04 45.21
CA ASN A 31 24.53 -68.29 45.35
C ASN A 31 24.03 -68.56 46.79
N LEU A 32 23.49 -67.54 47.44
CA LEU A 32 22.81 -67.67 48.73
C LEU A 32 21.40 -68.16 48.51
N ASN A 33 21.15 -69.37 48.96
CA ASN A 33 19.85 -70.04 48.91
C ASN A 33 18.90 -69.27 49.85
N ILE A 34 18.03 -68.45 49.32
CA ILE A 34 17.05 -67.56 50.00
C ILE A 34 16.12 -68.39 50.94
N LYS A 35 16.04 -69.69 50.74
CA LYS A 35 15.21 -70.60 51.55
C LYS A 35 15.75 -70.84 52.97
N ASP A 36 17.00 -70.53 53.25
CA ASP A 36 17.60 -70.78 54.56
C ASP A 36 17.63 -69.52 55.47
N LEU A 37 17.17 -68.41 54.96
CA LEU A 37 16.99 -67.22 55.77
C LEU A 37 15.57 -67.15 56.33
N ASN A 38 15.47 -67.44 57.63
CA ASN A 38 14.23 -67.30 58.42
C ASN A 38 13.96 -65.77 58.61
N LEU A 39 13.58 -65.12 57.58
CA LEU A 39 13.33 -63.72 57.58
C LEU A 39 11.91 -63.41 58.05
N SER A 40 11.75 -62.82 59.20
CA SER A 40 10.48 -62.44 59.80
C SER A 40 10.34 -60.90 59.78
N LYS A 41 9.15 -60.44 59.50
CA LYS A 41 8.85 -59.01 59.66
C LYS A 41 9.08 -58.56 61.07
N SER A 42 10.02 -57.72 61.34
CA SER A 42 10.21 -57.10 62.65
C SER A 42 9.87 -55.58 62.61
N TYR A 43 9.09 -55.19 63.56
CA TYR A 43 8.82 -53.82 63.85
C TYR A 43 9.34 -53.47 65.23
N THR A 44 10.21 -52.46 65.29
CA THR A 44 10.75 -51.96 66.57
C THR A 44 10.40 -50.47 66.69
N ASN A 45 9.80 -50.13 67.81
CA ASN A 45 9.47 -48.75 68.11
C ASN A 45 10.06 -48.35 69.45
N ASN A 46 11.02 -47.47 69.45
CA ASN A 46 11.65 -46.93 70.68
C ASN A 46 11.10 -45.51 70.92
N LEU A 47 10.39 -45.33 72.00
CA LEU A 47 9.84 -44.06 72.46
C LEU A 47 10.66 -43.50 73.62
N THR A 48 11.07 -42.23 73.48
CA THR A 48 11.59 -41.50 74.66
C THR A 48 10.48 -40.57 75.15
N LEU A 49 10.16 -40.79 76.44
CA LEU A 49 9.01 -40.13 77.09
C LEU A 49 9.50 -39.26 78.24
N ILE A 50 8.82 -38.15 78.47
CA ILE A 50 8.94 -37.30 79.67
C ILE A 50 7.57 -37.17 80.32
N PRO A 51 7.47 -36.99 81.66
CA PRO A 51 6.24 -36.65 82.28
C PRO A 51 5.57 -35.35 81.70
N SER A 52 4.25 -35.39 81.57
CA SER A 52 3.52 -34.31 80.92
C SER A 52 3.56 -33.00 81.67
N PHE A 53 3.89 -32.98 82.91
CA PHE A 53 4.05 -31.77 83.76
C PHE A 53 5.43 -31.11 83.57
N LEU A 54 6.38 -31.75 82.93
CA LEU A 54 7.71 -31.17 82.63
C LEU A 54 7.68 -30.44 81.27
N THR A 55 8.15 -29.22 81.29
CA THR A 55 8.34 -28.49 80.05
C THR A 55 9.52 -29.07 79.30
N PHE A 56 9.31 -29.48 78.06
CA PHE A 56 10.40 -29.94 77.15
C PHE A 56 10.67 -28.94 76.09
N THR A 57 11.90 -28.44 75.99
CA THR A 57 12.37 -27.70 74.90
C THR A 57 13.43 -28.51 74.14
N PRO A 58 13.18 -28.91 72.90
CA PRO A 58 14.17 -29.65 72.14
C PRO A 58 15.44 -28.83 71.95
N SER A 59 16.60 -29.45 71.89
CA SER A 59 17.86 -28.77 71.60
C SER A 59 17.78 -28.14 70.24
N PHE A 60 18.27 -26.91 70.16
CA PHE A 60 18.34 -26.16 68.88
C PHE A 60 19.28 -26.91 67.94
N LYS A 61 18.78 -27.30 66.76
CA LYS A 61 19.57 -27.84 65.67
C LYS A 61 19.76 -26.73 64.65
N SER A 62 21.00 -26.32 64.43
CA SER A 62 21.27 -25.38 63.33
C SER A 62 20.96 -26.04 62.01
N LYS A 63 20.23 -25.33 61.13
CA LYS A 63 20.07 -25.78 59.74
C LYS A 63 21.42 -25.90 59.03
N PRO A 64 21.57 -26.86 58.12
CA PRO A 64 22.74 -26.89 57.23
C PRO A 64 22.84 -25.59 56.48
N LYS A 65 24.02 -25.04 56.38
CA LYS A 65 24.28 -23.85 55.54
C LYS A 65 24.17 -24.24 54.07
N PRO A 66 23.46 -23.46 53.25
CA PRO A 66 23.46 -23.66 51.82
C PRO A 66 24.85 -23.41 51.23
N PRO A 67 25.16 -23.96 50.04
CA PRO A 67 26.31 -23.47 49.27
C PRO A 67 26.10 -21.99 48.92
N ILE A 68 27.18 -21.23 48.75
CA ILE A 68 27.11 -19.77 48.41
C ILE A 68 26.30 -19.58 47.14
N ASN A 69 26.61 -20.31 46.06
CA ASN A 69 25.84 -20.48 44.87
C ASN A 69 26.01 -21.90 44.35
N THR A 70 25.03 -22.40 43.64
CA THR A 70 25.15 -23.66 42.94
C THR A 70 24.52 -23.53 41.54
N MET A 71 24.81 -24.46 40.67
CA MET A 71 24.27 -24.51 39.33
C MET A 71 23.19 -25.56 39.19
N GLY A 72 22.27 -25.36 38.31
CA GLY A 72 21.25 -26.35 37.94
C GLY A 72 20.84 -26.18 36.48
N ILE A 73 20.19 -27.20 35.98
CA ILE A 73 19.63 -27.19 34.62
C ILE A 73 18.12 -27.17 34.73
N VAL A 74 17.47 -26.29 33.99
CA VAL A 74 16.00 -26.21 33.93
C VAL A 74 15.45 -27.48 33.29
N ILE A 75 14.43 -28.04 33.92
CA ILE A 75 13.80 -29.32 33.53
C ILE A 75 12.31 -29.12 33.19
N GLY A 76 11.78 -30.04 32.41
CA GLY A 76 10.37 -30.13 32.06
C GLY A 76 9.56 -31.07 32.96
N GLU A 77 8.40 -31.40 32.48
CA GLU A 77 7.46 -32.27 33.22
C GLU A 77 7.95 -33.72 33.31
N ASP A 78 8.47 -34.25 32.21
CA ASP A 78 8.94 -35.64 32.11
C ASP A 78 10.43 -35.84 32.45
N PHE A 79 11.10 -34.78 32.89
CA PHE A 79 12.52 -34.73 33.25
C PHE A 79 13.50 -35.05 32.10
N ASN A 80 13.01 -35.32 30.89
CA ASN A 80 13.84 -35.53 29.71
C ASN A 80 14.19 -34.22 29.04
N ILE A 81 15.36 -33.69 29.35
CA ILE A 81 15.85 -32.40 28.86
C ILE A 81 16.00 -32.41 27.35
N GLU A 82 16.53 -33.46 26.76
CA GLU A 82 16.84 -33.53 25.34
C GLU A 82 15.60 -33.49 24.46
N ASN A 83 14.52 -34.13 24.86
CA ASN A 83 13.25 -34.14 24.12
C ASN A 83 12.44 -32.85 24.28
N GLN A 84 12.74 -32.03 25.29
CA GLN A 84 11.99 -30.83 25.64
C GLN A 84 12.85 -29.55 25.55
N ARG A 85 14.11 -29.68 25.10
CA ARG A 85 15.04 -28.54 24.99
C ARG A 85 14.42 -27.38 24.20
N ASN A 86 14.66 -26.15 24.65
CA ASN A 86 14.10 -24.93 24.07
C ASN A 86 12.54 -24.84 24.18
N THR A 87 11.91 -25.58 25.04
CA THR A 87 10.50 -25.40 25.44
C THR A 87 10.42 -24.75 26.83
N ILE A 88 9.23 -24.37 27.26
CA ILE A 88 9.01 -23.71 28.55
C ILE A 88 8.07 -24.58 29.39
N TYR A 89 8.48 -24.84 30.66
CA TYR A 89 7.65 -25.47 31.68
C TYR A 89 7.64 -24.58 32.92
N THR A 90 6.53 -23.96 33.21
CA THR A 90 6.36 -23.03 34.35
C THR A 90 5.02 -23.20 35.01
N ASP A 91 4.90 -22.74 36.24
CA ASP A 91 3.61 -22.58 36.89
C ASP A 91 2.98 -21.20 36.58
N GLU A 92 1.82 -20.92 37.20
CA GLU A 92 1.07 -19.66 37.03
C GLU A 92 1.83 -18.40 37.50
N TYR A 93 2.89 -18.55 38.27
CA TYR A 93 3.74 -17.48 38.79
C TYR A 93 5.05 -17.29 37.98
N GLY A 94 5.23 -18.04 36.89
CA GLY A 94 6.47 -17.99 36.10
C GLY A 94 7.66 -18.65 36.76
N ARG A 95 7.45 -19.53 37.76
CA ARG A 95 8.49 -20.29 38.42
C ARG A 95 8.81 -21.53 37.61
N VAL A 96 10.08 -21.99 37.67
CA VAL A 96 10.58 -23.15 36.93
C VAL A 96 11.16 -24.19 37.87
N LYS A 97 11.22 -25.46 37.44
CA LYS A 97 11.91 -26.55 38.15
C LYS A 97 13.32 -26.72 37.60
N VAL A 98 14.24 -27.05 38.48
CA VAL A 98 15.64 -27.31 38.13
C VAL A 98 16.13 -28.62 38.69
N ARG A 99 17.03 -29.28 37.96
CA ARG A 99 17.90 -30.30 38.45
C ARG A 99 19.17 -29.66 38.94
N ILE A 100 19.48 -29.80 40.23
CA ILE A 100 20.64 -29.16 40.85
C ILE A 100 21.85 -30.07 40.66
N ASN A 101 22.92 -29.57 40.06
CA ASN A 101 24.15 -30.30 39.81
C ASN A 101 25.09 -30.23 41.03
N LEU A 102 24.65 -30.80 42.15
CA LEU A 102 25.49 -30.86 43.36
C LEU A 102 26.49 -32.03 43.37
N TYR A 103 26.26 -33.04 42.49
CA TYR A 103 27.05 -34.27 42.48
C TYR A 103 27.34 -34.74 41.06
N ALA A 104 28.54 -35.28 40.85
CA ALA A 104 29.03 -35.67 39.51
C ALA A 104 28.25 -36.81 38.83
N ASN A 105 27.47 -37.59 39.55
CA ASN A 105 26.77 -38.77 39.03
C ASN A 105 25.26 -38.72 39.29
N GLN A 106 24.65 -37.57 39.21
CA GLN A 106 23.22 -37.37 39.46
C GLN A 106 22.35 -38.31 38.59
N GLU A 107 22.68 -38.46 37.31
CA GLU A 107 21.95 -39.35 36.40
C GLU A 107 22.00 -40.81 36.77
N GLU A 108 23.13 -41.29 37.30
CA GLU A 108 23.20 -42.67 37.80
C GLU A 108 22.37 -42.88 39.06
N LEU A 109 22.30 -41.88 39.94
CA LEU A 109 21.48 -41.92 41.13
C LEU A 109 19.99 -41.87 40.79
N ASP A 110 19.60 -41.01 39.88
CA ASP A 110 18.20 -40.86 39.43
C ASP A 110 17.69 -42.15 38.78
N ASN A 111 18.51 -42.82 37.98
CA ASN A 111 18.18 -44.08 37.33
C ASN A 111 18.09 -45.27 38.29
N LYS A 112 18.93 -45.29 39.33
CA LYS A 112 18.95 -46.39 40.32
C LYS A 112 17.79 -46.37 41.32
N ILE A 113 17.31 -45.15 41.66
CA ILE A 113 16.34 -44.98 42.75
C ILE A 113 14.95 -44.70 42.22
N ASN A 114 14.80 -44.50 40.94
CA ASN A 114 13.56 -44.02 40.30
C ASN A 114 13.01 -42.72 40.96
N MET A 115 13.89 -41.95 41.57
CA MET A 115 13.61 -40.69 42.25
C MET A 115 14.41 -39.59 41.56
N TYR A 116 13.73 -38.70 40.95
CA TYR A 116 14.35 -37.53 40.32
C TYR A 116 14.65 -36.45 41.36
N HIS A 117 15.92 -36.13 41.55
CA HIS A 117 16.33 -35.05 42.44
C HIS A 117 16.13 -33.70 41.73
N HIS A 118 14.96 -33.16 41.85
CA HIS A 118 14.62 -31.84 41.31
C HIS A 118 14.11 -30.92 42.41
N SER A 119 14.21 -29.62 42.15
CA SER A 119 13.65 -28.61 43.05
C SER A 119 12.12 -28.57 42.98
N PRO A 120 11.44 -28.00 43.96
CA PRO A 120 10.12 -27.41 43.75
C PRO A 120 10.20 -26.30 42.68
N PHE A 121 9.09 -25.70 42.34
CA PHE A 121 9.09 -24.52 41.47
C PHE A 121 9.82 -23.34 42.12
N LEU A 122 10.92 -22.87 41.50
CA LEU A 122 11.77 -21.79 41.99
C LEU A 122 11.41 -20.47 41.30
N ARG A 123 11.42 -19.39 42.06
CA ARG A 123 11.30 -18.01 41.50
C ARG A 123 12.52 -17.69 40.67
N VAL A 124 12.28 -16.96 39.57
CA VAL A 124 13.35 -16.41 38.73
C VAL A 124 13.53 -14.95 39.07
N ALA A 125 14.73 -14.53 39.41
CA ALA A 125 15.04 -13.13 39.66
C ALA A 125 15.05 -12.36 38.35
N SER A 126 14.61 -11.10 38.42
CA SER A 126 14.67 -10.13 37.32
C SER A 126 15.33 -8.85 37.84
N SER A 127 15.97 -8.10 36.97
CA SER A 127 16.54 -6.79 37.30
C SER A 127 15.50 -5.77 37.74
N VAL A 128 14.27 -5.85 37.21
CA VAL A 128 13.11 -5.04 37.59
C VAL A 128 11.88 -5.93 37.60
N ALA A 129 11.13 -5.93 38.69
CA ALA A 129 9.91 -6.72 38.88
C ALA A 129 8.87 -5.90 39.66
N SER A 130 8.00 -5.18 38.99
CA SER A 130 6.88 -4.41 39.56
C SER A 130 5.56 -4.84 38.95
N ASN A 131 4.46 -4.36 39.45
CA ASN A 131 3.14 -4.64 38.89
C ASN A 131 3.04 -4.07 37.44
N HIS A 132 2.90 -4.93 36.45
CA HIS A 132 2.90 -4.60 35.00
C HIS A 132 4.12 -3.83 34.50
N SER A 133 5.28 -3.92 35.21
CA SER A 133 6.53 -3.26 34.79
C SER A 133 7.74 -4.11 35.16
N GLY A 134 8.64 -4.34 34.22
CA GLY A 134 9.87 -5.07 34.46
C GLY A 134 10.44 -5.77 33.24
N PHE A 135 11.49 -6.54 33.47
CA PHE A 135 12.02 -7.51 32.52
C PHE A 135 11.50 -8.89 32.86
N TYR A 136 10.77 -9.51 31.95
CA TYR A 136 10.29 -10.86 32.13
C TYR A 136 10.88 -11.79 31.09
N HIS A 137 11.64 -12.77 31.56
CA HIS A 137 12.22 -13.82 30.74
C HIS A 137 12.16 -15.14 31.53
N THR A 138 11.53 -16.14 30.99
CA THR A 138 11.48 -17.47 31.59
C THR A 138 12.60 -18.32 31.04
N PRO A 139 13.50 -18.85 31.89
CA PRO A 139 14.51 -19.81 31.46
C PRO A 139 13.84 -21.04 30.83
N ARG A 140 14.45 -21.55 29.77
CA ARG A 140 13.93 -22.66 28.98
C ARG A 140 14.50 -23.98 29.49
N ILE A 141 13.82 -25.06 29.17
CA ILE A 141 14.30 -26.40 29.46
C ILE A 141 15.65 -26.60 28.77
N GLY A 142 16.66 -26.99 29.56
CA GLY A 142 18.05 -27.15 29.15
C GLY A 142 18.94 -25.92 29.40
N ASP A 143 18.36 -24.82 29.90
CA ASP A 143 19.18 -23.65 30.30
C ASP A 143 19.91 -23.96 31.63
N GLU A 144 21.17 -23.55 31.67
CA GLU A 144 21.98 -23.57 32.87
C GLU A 144 21.72 -22.32 33.70
N VAL A 145 21.36 -22.49 34.95
CA VAL A 145 20.97 -21.42 35.85
C VAL A 145 21.76 -21.44 37.15
N ILE A 146 21.98 -20.25 37.72
CA ILE A 146 22.60 -20.03 39.02
C ILE A 146 21.50 -20.05 40.07
N ILE A 147 21.65 -20.91 41.09
CA ILE A 147 20.74 -21.03 42.22
C ILE A 147 21.40 -20.36 43.41
N SER A 148 20.71 -19.39 43.97
CA SER A 148 21.10 -18.67 45.19
C SER A 148 20.05 -18.89 46.27
N PHE A 149 20.38 -18.59 47.52
CA PHE A 149 19.54 -18.86 48.68
C PHE A 149 19.28 -17.54 49.44
N LEU A 150 18.02 -17.22 49.72
CA LEU A 150 17.64 -16.01 50.48
C LEU A 150 17.98 -16.23 51.97
N ASP A 151 18.56 -15.23 52.60
CA ASP A 151 18.90 -15.18 54.03
C ASP A 151 19.80 -16.36 54.47
N ASP A 152 20.64 -16.90 53.60
CA ASP A 152 21.47 -18.07 53.88
C ASP A 152 20.61 -19.30 54.31
N ASP A 153 19.35 -19.37 53.87
CA ASP A 153 18.44 -20.44 54.21
C ASP A 153 18.30 -21.43 53.03
N ILE A 154 18.75 -22.67 53.26
CA ILE A 154 18.74 -23.75 52.27
C ILE A 154 17.32 -24.07 51.75
N ASP A 155 16.29 -23.73 52.51
CA ASP A 155 14.89 -23.93 52.14
C ASP A 155 14.31 -22.79 51.29
N LYS A 156 15.12 -21.73 50.98
CA LYS A 156 14.70 -20.58 50.20
C LYS A 156 15.49 -20.39 48.90
N PRO A 157 15.61 -21.42 48.05
CA PRO A 157 16.31 -21.31 46.79
C PRO A 157 15.54 -20.45 45.80
N PHE A 158 16.29 -19.70 44.94
CA PHE A 158 15.77 -18.98 43.82
C PHE A 158 16.80 -18.94 42.69
N ILE A 159 16.37 -18.73 41.46
CA ILE A 159 17.25 -18.54 40.30
C ILE A 159 17.67 -17.10 40.25
N SER A 160 19.00 -16.84 40.36
CA SER A 160 19.57 -15.50 40.33
C SER A 160 20.08 -15.09 38.95
N GLY A 161 20.25 -16.03 38.01
CA GLY A 161 20.71 -15.74 36.64
C GLY A 161 20.85 -17.00 35.81
N SER A 162 21.26 -16.82 34.56
CA SER A 162 21.56 -17.92 33.62
C SER A 162 22.99 -17.78 33.08
N LEU A 163 23.58 -18.89 32.68
CA LEU A 163 24.93 -18.96 32.12
C LEU A 163 24.90 -19.54 30.71
N TYR A 164 25.66 -18.93 29.80
CA TYR A 164 26.01 -19.58 28.55
C TYR A 164 27.03 -20.70 28.80
N ASN A 165 26.95 -21.75 28.00
CA ASN A 165 27.84 -22.89 28.13
C ASN A 165 28.12 -23.53 26.75
N GLY A 166 28.77 -24.69 26.73
CA GLY A 166 29.11 -25.37 25.46
C GLY A 166 27.93 -25.98 24.70
N VAL A 167 26.71 -25.89 25.24
CA VAL A 167 25.45 -26.36 24.59
C VAL A 167 24.57 -25.14 24.20
N ASN A 168 24.57 -24.15 25.06
CA ASN A 168 23.84 -22.89 24.85
C ASN A 168 24.85 -21.78 24.58
N ASP A 169 25.16 -21.54 23.31
CA ASP A 169 26.10 -20.52 22.86
C ASP A 169 25.57 -19.10 23.06
N PRO A 170 26.45 -18.09 23.25
CA PRO A 170 26.05 -16.70 23.26
C PRO A 170 25.32 -16.28 21.98
N LEU A 171 24.41 -15.30 22.09
CA LEU A 171 23.61 -14.76 20.97
C LEU A 171 24.45 -14.20 19.82
N VAL A 172 25.67 -13.75 20.10
CA VAL A 172 26.59 -13.14 19.14
C VAL A 172 27.82 -14.03 18.94
N SER A 173 28.31 -14.08 17.71
CA SER A 173 29.53 -14.86 17.39
C SER A 173 30.76 -14.20 17.99
N LEU A 174 31.28 -14.76 19.05
CA LEU A 174 32.48 -14.28 19.73
C LEU A 174 33.74 -14.96 19.19
N PRO A 175 34.93 -14.29 19.23
CA PRO A 175 35.15 -12.91 19.69
C PRO A 175 34.86 -11.83 18.62
N HIS A 176 34.43 -12.17 17.40
CA HIS A 176 34.33 -11.24 16.29
C HIS A 176 33.26 -10.15 16.46
N HIS A 177 32.21 -10.40 17.23
CA HIS A 177 31.11 -9.48 17.46
C HIS A 177 30.95 -9.05 18.92
N ASP A 178 32.07 -8.92 19.64
CA ASP A 178 32.10 -8.49 21.03
C ASP A 178 31.55 -7.07 21.27
N HIS A 179 31.54 -6.23 20.22
CA HIS A 179 30.97 -4.88 20.21
C HIS A 179 29.42 -4.84 20.17
N LYS A 180 28.76 -5.99 20.11
CA LYS A 180 27.28 -6.07 20.05
C LYS A 180 26.65 -6.35 21.41
N THR A 181 25.54 -5.69 21.66
CA THR A 181 24.62 -6.01 22.77
C THR A 181 23.31 -6.47 22.17
N SER A 182 22.79 -7.64 22.56
CA SER A 182 21.60 -8.22 21.97
C SER A 182 20.62 -8.72 23.02
N ILE A 183 19.33 -8.50 22.75
CA ILE A 183 18.19 -9.14 23.42
C ILE A 183 17.48 -9.97 22.37
N SER A 184 17.45 -11.28 22.54
CA SER A 184 16.84 -12.18 21.58
C SER A 184 16.00 -13.24 22.28
N SER A 185 14.95 -13.66 21.60
CA SER A 185 14.08 -14.75 22.04
C SER A 185 13.83 -15.70 20.87
N LYS A 186 14.38 -16.89 20.97
CA LYS A 186 14.23 -17.94 19.95
C LYS A 186 12.79 -18.48 19.93
N THR A 187 12.30 -18.90 18.79
CA THR A 187 11.01 -19.58 18.65
C THR A 187 10.99 -20.84 19.53
N ILE A 188 9.89 -21.07 20.25
CA ILE A 188 9.74 -22.21 21.15
C ILE A 188 9.59 -23.50 20.33
N GLY A 189 10.36 -24.52 20.68
CA GLY A 189 10.35 -25.84 20.06
C GLY A 189 11.74 -26.41 19.88
N LEU A 190 11.84 -27.75 19.89
CA LEU A 190 13.12 -28.43 19.90
C LEU A 190 14.00 -28.14 18.68
N TYR A 191 13.40 -28.04 17.50
CA TYR A 191 14.11 -27.86 16.22
C TYR A 191 13.90 -26.48 15.59
N GLU A 192 13.20 -25.57 16.26
CA GLU A 192 12.90 -24.26 15.74
C GLU A 192 14.16 -23.38 15.65
N GLN A 193 14.27 -22.63 14.55
CA GLN A 193 15.42 -21.76 14.30
C GLN A 193 15.05 -20.26 14.28
N GLY A 194 13.76 -19.94 14.19
CA GLY A 194 13.27 -18.56 14.19
C GLY A 194 13.58 -17.82 15.49
N TYR A 195 13.65 -16.49 15.44
CA TYR A 195 13.87 -15.65 16.63
C TYR A 195 13.46 -14.21 16.42
N ASN A 196 13.05 -13.55 17.49
CA ASN A 196 12.89 -12.10 17.56
C ASN A 196 14.14 -11.50 18.21
N GLU A 197 14.59 -10.33 17.71
CA GLU A 197 15.86 -9.76 18.16
C GLU A 197 15.84 -8.23 18.17
N LEU A 198 16.44 -7.64 19.20
CA LEU A 198 16.90 -6.28 19.24
C LEU A 198 18.42 -6.27 19.50
N THR A 199 19.19 -5.86 18.52
CA THR A 199 20.66 -5.80 18.62
C THR A 199 21.16 -4.37 18.42
N LEU A 200 22.06 -3.96 19.32
CA LEU A 200 22.82 -2.72 19.27
C LEU A 200 24.26 -3.04 18.90
N SER A 201 24.70 -2.57 17.75
CA SER A 201 26.11 -2.66 17.32
C SER A 201 26.78 -1.31 17.51
N ASN A 202 27.89 -1.28 18.25
CA ASN A 202 28.60 -0.06 18.60
C ASN A 202 29.99 0.03 17.92
N LEU A 203 30.20 -0.69 16.82
CA LEU A 203 31.41 -0.58 16.03
C LEU A 203 31.45 0.78 15.36
N LYS A 204 32.53 1.55 15.63
CA LYS A 204 32.73 2.90 15.10
C LYS A 204 32.55 2.95 13.58
N ASP A 205 31.79 3.94 13.10
CA ASP A 205 31.43 4.17 11.70
C ASP A 205 30.55 3.04 11.07
N LYS A 206 30.04 2.12 11.89
CA LYS A 206 29.12 1.03 11.54
C LYS A 206 28.11 0.76 12.65
N GLU A 207 27.80 1.79 13.41
CA GLU A 207 26.81 1.73 14.48
C GLU A 207 25.44 1.38 13.89
N GLN A 208 24.71 0.47 14.54
CA GLN A 208 23.43 -0.01 14.05
C GLN A 208 22.50 -0.38 15.20
N ILE A 209 21.23 -0.04 15.06
CA ILE A 209 20.13 -0.65 15.80
C ILE A 209 19.42 -1.59 14.86
N TYR A 210 19.41 -2.86 15.16
CA TYR A 210 18.74 -3.90 14.37
C TYR A 210 17.57 -4.47 15.16
N LEU A 211 16.36 -4.40 14.57
CA LEU A 211 15.15 -4.96 15.11
C LEU A 211 14.60 -5.99 14.12
N LYS A 212 14.41 -7.22 14.59
CA LYS A 212 13.87 -8.33 13.81
C LYS A 212 12.65 -8.90 14.51
N ALA A 213 11.54 -8.98 13.80
CA ALA A 213 10.41 -9.82 14.12
C ALA A 213 10.41 -11.04 13.20
N GLU A 214 10.28 -12.24 13.76
CA GLU A 214 10.26 -13.48 12.98
C GLU A 214 8.99 -13.61 12.14
N ARG A 215 7.88 -13.06 12.64
CA ARG A 215 6.59 -13.14 11.94
C ARG A 215 5.89 -11.77 11.89
N ASP A 216 5.30 -11.35 12.98
CA ASP A 216 4.47 -10.16 13.02
C ASP A 216 5.16 -9.08 13.87
N TYR A 217 5.08 -7.84 13.41
CA TYR A 217 5.54 -6.66 14.14
C TYR A 217 4.39 -5.69 14.30
N ASP A 218 3.92 -5.50 15.53
CA ASP A 218 2.85 -4.59 15.90
C ASP A 218 3.42 -3.40 16.70
N GLU A 219 3.10 -2.19 16.27
CA GLU A 219 3.47 -0.97 16.96
C GLU A 219 2.23 -0.13 17.28
N LEU A 220 2.00 0.18 18.55
CA LEU A 220 0.91 1.02 19.01
C LEU A 220 1.43 2.26 19.73
N VAL A 221 1.19 3.42 19.16
CA VAL A 221 1.55 4.72 19.74
C VAL A 221 0.28 5.46 20.16
N GLN A 222 0.09 5.66 21.45
CA GLN A 222 -1.12 6.28 22.01
C GLN A 222 -1.22 7.79 21.73
N HIS A 223 -0.12 8.48 21.46
CA HIS A 223 -0.13 9.91 21.25
C HIS A 223 0.57 10.31 19.96
N ASN A 224 1.85 10.62 19.96
CA ASN A 224 2.58 11.09 18.80
C ASN A 224 3.69 10.13 18.40
N PHE A 225 3.82 9.88 17.12
CA PHE A 225 4.98 9.21 16.53
C PHE A 225 5.75 10.21 15.68
N THR A 226 7.04 10.40 15.98
CA THR A 226 7.92 11.29 15.22
C THR A 226 9.16 10.52 14.75
N GLN A 227 9.44 10.58 13.45
CA GLN A 227 10.64 9.98 12.86
C GLN A 227 11.42 11.04 12.11
N ARG A 228 12.73 11.14 12.40
CA ARG A 228 13.67 12.01 11.68
C ARG A 228 14.85 11.19 11.19
N ILE A 229 15.06 11.17 9.90
CA ILE A 229 16.14 10.44 9.24
C ILE A 229 17.00 11.48 8.52
N LEU A 230 18.28 11.49 8.79
CA LEU A 230 19.21 12.52 8.28
C LEU A 230 19.77 12.19 6.91
N ASN A 231 19.72 10.94 6.50
CA ASN A 231 20.18 10.47 5.20
C ASN A 231 19.06 9.73 4.49
N ASP A 232 19.20 8.47 4.22
CA ASP A 232 18.28 7.71 3.38
C ASP A 232 17.25 6.94 4.19
N LYS A 233 16.06 6.77 3.64
CA LYS A 233 15.03 5.85 4.12
C LYS A 233 14.58 4.92 3.01
N ASP A 234 14.86 3.63 3.18
CA ASP A 234 14.35 2.57 2.32
C ASP A 234 13.18 1.84 2.99
N SER A 235 12.13 1.58 2.24
CA SER A 235 11.00 0.78 2.68
C SER A 235 10.58 -0.18 1.59
N LYS A 236 10.59 -1.48 1.87
CA LYS A 236 10.20 -2.54 0.94
C LYS A 236 9.06 -3.35 1.55
N VAL A 237 7.97 -3.48 0.83
CA VAL A 237 6.80 -4.29 1.20
C VAL A 237 6.52 -5.27 0.07
N ASP A 238 6.68 -6.57 0.32
CA ASP A 238 6.45 -7.60 -0.70
C ASP A 238 4.95 -7.97 -0.84
N GLY A 239 4.12 -7.54 0.08
CA GLY A 239 2.68 -7.74 0.10
C GLY A 239 1.90 -6.45 -0.08
N ILE A 240 0.88 -6.24 0.73
CA ILE A 240 -0.02 -5.10 0.67
C ILE A 240 0.47 -4.01 1.63
N TYR A 241 0.59 -2.78 1.14
CA TYR A 241 0.80 -1.60 1.96
C TYR A 241 -0.51 -0.80 2.09
N ASN A 242 -1.06 -0.71 3.31
CA ASN A 242 -2.26 0.07 3.62
C ASN A 242 -1.92 1.24 4.53
N GLU A 243 -2.35 2.43 4.16
CA GLU A 243 -2.23 3.64 4.98
C GLU A 243 -3.60 4.31 5.12
N ARG A 244 -4.01 4.65 6.34
CA ARG A 244 -5.26 5.36 6.62
C ARG A 244 -5.02 6.58 7.50
N ILE A 245 -5.23 7.76 6.95
CA ILE A 245 -5.09 9.04 7.64
C ILE A 245 -6.47 9.69 7.79
N LYS A 246 -6.89 9.93 9.03
CA LYS A 246 -8.24 10.47 9.31
C LYS A 246 -8.38 11.98 9.06
N LYS A 247 -7.28 12.72 9.09
CA LYS A 247 -7.33 14.19 8.97
C LYS A 247 -6.55 14.66 7.74
N VAL A 248 -5.28 14.93 7.86
CA VAL A 248 -4.46 15.55 6.82
C VAL A 248 -3.21 14.72 6.57
N HIS A 249 -2.94 14.45 5.30
CA HIS A 249 -1.65 13.93 4.84
C HIS A 249 -0.94 15.03 4.05
N THR A 250 0.20 15.47 4.53
CA THR A 250 1.06 16.44 3.82
C THR A 250 2.37 15.77 3.43
N GLN A 251 2.74 15.89 2.16
CA GLN A 251 4.02 15.39 1.65
C GLN A 251 4.74 16.53 0.92
N THR A 252 5.96 16.86 1.34
CA THR A 252 6.84 17.82 0.67
C THR A 252 8.08 17.09 0.17
N ILE A 253 8.42 17.28 -1.09
CA ILE A 253 9.60 16.67 -1.74
C ILE A 253 10.28 17.76 -2.53
N ASP A 254 11.52 18.09 -2.17
CA ASP A 254 12.22 19.24 -2.72
C ASP A 254 12.73 19.03 -4.15
N LEU A 255 13.04 17.81 -4.54
CA LEU A 255 13.64 17.54 -5.85
C LEU A 255 12.72 16.73 -6.77
N ALA A 256 12.47 15.47 -6.48
CA ALA A 256 11.76 14.60 -7.40
C ALA A 256 10.89 13.57 -6.69
N LYS A 257 9.71 13.30 -7.24
CA LYS A 257 8.84 12.19 -6.85
C LYS A 257 8.58 11.30 -8.06
N ASN A 258 9.00 10.05 -7.99
CA ASN A 258 8.70 9.03 -9.00
C ASN A 258 7.65 8.05 -8.46
N VAL A 259 6.62 7.78 -9.26
CA VAL A 259 5.58 6.80 -8.95
C VAL A 259 5.44 5.86 -10.13
N ASN A 260 5.82 4.59 -9.96
CA ASN A 260 5.69 3.56 -10.97
C ASN A 260 4.66 2.55 -10.50
N VAL A 261 3.61 2.33 -11.28
CA VAL A 261 2.53 1.39 -10.99
C VAL A 261 2.39 0.44 -12.16
N GLY A 262 2.64 -0.84 -11.94
CA GLY A 262 2.56 -1.86 -13.00
C GLY A 262 1.14 -2.28 -13.36
N GLY A 263 0.17 -1.99 -12.52
CA GLY A 263 -1.24 -2.31 -12.73
C GLY A 263 -2.10 -1.05 -12.76
N GLU A 264 -2.99 -0.88 -11.80
CA GLU A 264 -3.94 0.21 -11.75
C GLU A 264 -3.50 1.31 -10.75
N TYR A 265 -3.59 2.56 -11.16
CA TYR A 265 -3.43 3.73 -10.29
C TYR A 265 -4.75 4.50 -10.19
N LEU A 266 -5.48 4.34 -9.10
CA LEU A 266 -6.77 4.96 -8.86
C LEU A 266 -6.65 6.13 -7.87
N THR A 267 -7.20 7.29 -8.25
CA THR A 267 -7.30 8.47 -7.39
C THR A 267 -8.75 8.92 -7.27
N ASN A 268 -9.33 8.83 -6.07
CA ASN A 268 -10.68 9.31 -5.76
C ASN A 268 -10.59 10.53 -4.85
N VAL A 269 -11.16 11.65 -5.27
CA VAL A 269 -11.19 12.89 -4.49
C VAL A 269 -12.63 13.38 -4.38
N GLY A 270 -13.14 13.47 -3.17
CA GLY A 270 -14.55 13.80 -2.92
C GLY A 270 -14.92 15.27 -3.16
N LEU A 271 -13.98 16.20 -3.01
CA LEU A 271 -14.26 17.64 -3.14
C LEU A 271 -13.47 18.32 -4.25
N SER A 272 -12.15 18.50 -4.09
CA SER A 272 -11.32 19.20 -5.07
C SER A 272 -9.97 18.51 -5.26
N LYS A 273 -9.46 18.56 -6.49
CA LYS A 273 -8.09 18.19 -6.82
C LYS A 273 -7.46 19.31 -7.62
N ASP A 274 -6.47 19.97 -7.07
CA ASP A 274 -5.71 21.01 -7.73
C ASP A 274 -4.34 20.48 -8.15
N THR A 275 -3.92 20.78 -9.38
CA THR A 275 -2.61 20.41 -9.91
C THR A 275 -1.96 21.64 -10.49
N ILE A 276 -0.86 22.10 -9.91
CA ILE A 276 -0.09 23.24 -10.35
C ILE A 276 1.28 22.75 -10.81
N VAL A 277 1.63 23.04 -12.06
CA VAL A 277 2.90 22.64 -12.67
C VAL A 277 3.59 23.89 -13.23
N GLY A 278 4.78 24.19 -12.74
CA GLY A 278 5.50 25.42 -13.10
C GLY A 278 6.06 25.44 -14.52
N LEU A 279 6.49 24.32 -15.06
CA LEU A 279 7.15 24.27 -16.37
C LEU A 279 6.42 23.38 -17.38
N SER A 280 6.32 22.10 -17.17
CA SER A 280 5.73 21.18 -18.14
C SER A 280 4.89 20.10 -17.48
N ASN A 281 3.78 19.77 -18.10
CA ASN A 281 2.94 18.63 -17.77
C ASN A 281 2.72 17.79 -19.02
N THR A 282 3.17 16.55 -19.02
CA THR A 282 3.03 15.63 -20.16
C THR A 282 2.16 14.46 -19.77
N LEU A 283 1.14 14.18 -20.57
CA LEU A 283 0.26 13.01 -20.41
C LEU A 283 0.36 12.14 -21.67
N ASN A 284 0.95 10.96 -21.54
CA ASN A 284 0.99 9.96 -22.59
C ASN A 284 0.04 8.80 -22.23
N VAL A 285 -0.94 8.55 -23.06
CA VAL A 285 -1.93 7.49 -22.87
C VAL A 285 -1.90 6.56 -24.06
N GLY A 286 -1.59 5.31 -23.85
CA GLY A 286 -1.39 4.33 -24.93
C GLY A 286 -2.66 3.93 -25.67
N VAL A 287 -3.82 3.92 -25.01
CA VAL A 287 -5.06 3.39 -25.60
C VAL A 287 -6.23 4.37 -25.47
N ASP A 288 -6.64 4.75 -24.27
CA ASP A 288 -7.90 5.45 -24.06
C ASP A 288 -7.77 6.53 -22.97
N ASN A 289 -8.12 7.76 -23.31
CA ASN A 289 -8.20 8.89 -22.37
C ASN A 289 -9.61 9.46 -22.36
N LYS A 290 -10.34 9.27 -21.27
CA LYS A 290 -11.72 9.76 -21.09
C LYS A 290 -11.77 10.89 -20.07
N VAL A 291 -12.21 12.06 -20.50
CA VAL A 291 -12.52 13.18 -19.62
C VAL A 291 -14.02 13.42 -19.58
N ARG A 292 -14.63 13.35 -18.41
CA ARG A 292 -16.05 13.62 -18.21
C ARG A 292 -16.22 14.74 -17.18
N VAL A 293 -16.81 15.85 -17.60
CA VAL A 293 -17.10 17.00 -16.74
C VAL A 293 -18.62 17.23 -16.77
N SER A 294 -19.26 17.17 -15.62
CA SER A 294 -20.72 17.23 -15.53
C SER A 294 -21.31 18.64 -15.70
N LYS A 295 -20.54 19.69 -15.42
CA LYS A 295 -21.03 21.06 -15.52
C LYS A 295 -20.14 21.91 -16.44
N ASN A 296 -19.05 22.42 -15.93
CA ASN A 296 -18.22 23.40 -16.66
C ASN A 296 -16.79 22.87 -16.86
N SER A 297 -16.26 23.03 -18.06
CA SER A 297 -14.87 22.84 -18.39
C SER A 297 -14.34 24.10 -19.02
N SER A 298 -13.19 24.61 -18.58
CA SER A 298 -12.52 25.78 -19.15
C SER A 298 -11.09 25.43 -19.48
N GLU A 299 -10.63 25.88 -20.64
CA GLU A 299 -9.25 25.73 -21.07
C GLU A 299 -8.72 27.09 -21.48
N TYR A 300 -7.57 27.49 -20.98
CA TYR A 300 -6.86 28.68 -21.37
C TYR A 300 -5.44 28.31 -21.81
N VAL A 301 -5.09 28.70 -23.05
CA VAL A 301 -3.77 28.50 -23.62
C VAL A 301 -3.20 29.85 -23.97
N GLY A 302 -2.09 30.25 -23.35
CA GLY A 302 -1.50 31.57 -23.50
C GLY A 302 -0.89 31.83 -24.89
N GLU A 303 -0.38 30.80 -25.56
CA GLU A 303 0.28 30.92 -26.87
C GLU A 303 -0.34 29.99 -27.90
N ASN A 304 0.18 28.78 -28.06
CA ASN A 304 -0.20 27.88 -29.14
C ASN A 304 -0.95 26.64 -28.59
N LYS A 305 -1.95 26.20 -29.31
CA LYS A 305 -2.64 24.95 -29.12
C LYS A 305 -2.66 24.15 -30.41
N ASP A 306 -1.97 23.01 -30.45
CA ASP A 306 -1.97 22.11 -31.57
C ASP A 306 -2.86 20.90 -31.25
N ILE A 307 -3.67 20.48 -32.21
CA ILE A 307 -4.54 19.31 -32.13
C ILE A 307 -4.34 18.49 -33.37
N GLU A 308 -3.85 17.27 -33.23
CA GLU A 308 -3.73 16.28 -34.29
C GLU A 308 -4.60 15.07 -33.99
N ILE A 309 -5.40 14.66 -34.94
CA ILE A 309 -6.34 13.53 -34.80
C ILE A 309 -6.13 12.61 -35.98
N GLY A 310 -5.60 11.42 -35.73
CA GLY A 310 -5.25 10.46 -36.77
C GLY A 310 -6.46 9.79 -37.46
N ALA A 311 -7.66 9.91 -36.92
CA ALA A 311 -8.87 9.32 -37.50
C ALA A 311 -10.04 10.33 -37.49
N ASN A 312 -10.99 10.20 -36.62
CA ASN A 312 -12.24 10.99 -36.66
C ASN A 312 -12.32 11.92 -35.45
N GLN A 313 -12.80 13.13 -35.67
CA GLN A 313 -13.28 14.05 -34.64
C GLN A 313 -14.79 14.18 -34.74
N ASN A 314 -15.51 13.95 -33.65
CA ASN A 314 -16.92 14.22 -33.53
C ASN A 314 -17.16 15.26 -32.42
N THR A 315 -17.84 16.34 -32.77
CA THR A 315 -18.18 17.42 -31.83
C THR A 315 -19.70 17.64 -31.85
N ILE A 316 -20.34 17.50 -30.70
CA ILE A 316 -21.77 17.72 -30.54
C ILE A 316 -21.99 18.83 -29.52
N ILE A 317 -22.61 19.91 -29.94
CA ILE A 317 -22.94 21.05 -29.10
C ILE A 317 -24.48 21.22 -29.11
N HIS A 318 -25.10 21.10 -27.96
CA HIS A 318 -26.57 21.12 -27.83
C HIS A 318 -27.17 22.54 -27.81
N LYS A 319 -26.36 23.56 -27.63
CA LYS A 319 -26.82 24.96 -27.62
C LYS A 319 -26.00 25.79 -28.62
N ASP A 320 -25.23 26.72 -28.13
CA ASP A 320 -24.53 27.70 -28.95
C ASP A 320 -23.02 27.41 -29.06
N GLU A 321 -22.46 27.54 -30.24
CA GLU A 321 -21.02 27.64 -30.47
C GLU A 321 -20.66 29.06 -30.88
N ILE A 322 -19.77 29.67 -30.13
CA ILE A 322 -19.21 31.00 -30.45
C ILE A 322 -17.72 30.88 -30.71
N ARG A 323 -17.30 31.19 -31.92
CA ARG A 323 -15.88 31.14 -32.30
C ARG A 323 -15.40 32.51 -32.77
N ASN A 324 -14.50 33.15 -32.05
CA ASN A 324 -13.88 34.41 -32.40
C ASN A 324 -12.42 34.19 -32.79
N VAL A 325 -12.07 34.49 -34.03
CA VAL A 325 -10.71 34.43 -34.58
C VAL A 325 -10.27 35.84 -34.96
N ARG A 326 -9.32 36.40 -34.22
CA ARG A 326 -8.81 37.76 -34.49
C ARG A 326 -7.83 37.82 -35.65
N GLY A 327 -7.23 36.74 -36.03
CA GLY A 327 -6.33 36.59 -37.15
C GLY A 327 -6.99 35.83 -38.31
N ASN A 328 -6.19 35.09 -39.04
CA ASN A 328 -6.66 34.32 -40.19
C ASN A 328 -7.27 33.00 -39.78
N LYS A 329 -8.39 32.63 -40.34
CA LYS A 329 -8.94 31.28 -40.34
C LYS A 329 -8.69 30.61 -41.69
N LYS A 330 -8.01 29.49 -41.72
CA LYS A 330 -7.86 28.64 -42.91
C LYS A 330 -8.47 27.30 -42.63
N GLU A 331 -9.29 26.80 -43.52
CA GLU A 331 -9.93 25.50 -43.45
C GLU A 331 -9.73 24.80 -44.80
N MET A 332 -9.25 23.60 -44.80
CA MET A 332 -9.00 22.78 -45.99
C MET A 332 -9.64 21.42 -45.79
N VAL A 333 -10.52 21.04 -46.69
CA VAL A 333 -11.22 19.73 -46.67
C VAL A 333 -10.97 19.05 -48.00
N GLU A 334 -10.31 17.92 -48.00
CA GLU A 334 -10.03 17.12 -49.21
C GLU A 334 -11.23 16.34 -49.72
N GLY A 335 -12.19 16.05 -48.87
CA GLY A 335 -13.42 15.34 -49.19
C GLY A 335 -14.63 16.25 -49.33
N HIS A 336 -15.74 15.82 -48.80
CA HIS A 336 -16.99 16.59 -48.79
C HIS A 336 -17.04 17.52 -47.59
N TYR A 337 -17.57 18.72 -47.83
CA TYR A 337 -17.86 19.73 -46.80
C TYR A 337 -19.33 20.11 -46.87
N ASP A 338 -20.16 19.52 -46.03
CA ASP A 338 -21.59 19.77 -45.96
C ASP A 338 -21.93 20.76 -44.85
N ILE A 339 -22.64 21.81 -45.18
CA ILE A 339 -23.18 22.78 -44.22
C ILE A 339 -24.70 22.71 -44.29
N ASN A 340 -25.33 22.30 -43.23
CA ASN A 340 -26.80 22.23 -43.13
C ASN A 340 -27.27 23.16 -42.01
N ILE A 341 -27.96 24.22 -42.39
CA ILE A 341 -28.46 25.24 -41.46
C ILE A 341 -29.95 25.34 -41.62
N LYS A 342 -30.69 25.09 -40.54
CA LYS A 342 -32.15 25.09 -40.56
C LYS A 342 -32.78 26.50 -40.67
N GLU A 343 -32.08 27.49 -40.15
CA GLU A 343 -32.62 28.84 -40.11
C GLU A 343 -31.86 29.78 -41.08
N THR A 344 -30.84 30.46 -40.66
CA THR A 344 -30.17 31.49 -41.43
C THR A 344 -28.66 31.30 -41.52
N LEU A 345 -28.12 31.31 -42.73
CA LEU A 345 -26.72 31.49 -43.00
C LEU A 345 -26.43 32.95 -43.40
N LYS A 346 -25.64 33.67 -42.63
CA LYS A 346 -25.19 35.01 -42.98
C LYS A 346 -23.66 35.01 -43.17
N ILE A 347 -23.21 35.39 -44.33
CA ILE A 347 -21.80 35.61 -44.67
C ILE A 347 -21.59 37.08 -44.91
N GLN A 348 -20.75 37.76 -44.18
CA GLN A 348 -20.45 39.16 -44.30
C GLN A 348 -18.92 39.39 -44.32
N THR A 349 -18.42 40.06 -45.28
CA THR A 349 -16.98 40.45 -45.43
C THR A 349 -16.89 41.93 -45.73
N GLU A 350 -15.81 42.57 -45.26
CA GLU A 350 -15.54 43.98 -45.52
C GLU A 350 -14.80 44.23 -46.85
N LYS A 351 -14.14 43.20 -47.36
CA LYS A 351 -13.31 43.34 -48.57
C LYS A 351 -13.86 42.51 -49.72
N GLU A 352 -13.54 41.28 -49.83
CA GLU A 352 -13.86 40.38 -50.93
C GLU A 352 -14.41 39.06 -50.45
N THR A 353 -15.45 38.56 -51.08
CA THR A 353 -15.93 37.21 -51.03
C THR A 353 -15.73 36.55 -52.38
N SER A 354 -14.92 35.51 -52.46
CA SER A 354 -14.70 34.74 -53.68
C SER A 354 -15.21 33.34 -53.53
N ILE A 355 -16.09 32.90 -54.40
CA ILE A 355 -16.58 31.51 -54.49
C ILE A 355 -16.13 30.96 -55.85
N ARG A 356 -15.29 29.94 -55.83
CA ARG A 356 -14.77 29.31 -57.06
C ARG A 356 -15.05 27.80 -57.04
N SER A 357 -15.67 27.32 -58.08
CA SER A 357 -15.83 25.89 -58.33
C SER A 357 -15.10 25.52 -59.62
N LYS A 358 -14.39 24.41 -59.63
CA LYS A 358 -13.72 23.89 -60.81
C LYS A 358 -14.70 23.28 -61.82
N ASN A 359 -15.81 22.71 -61.33
CA ASN A 359 -16.84 22.08 -62.17
C ASN A 359 -18.11 22.92 -62.14
N ASN A 360 -19.06 22.59 -61.29
CA ASN A 360 -20.40 23.24 -61.25
C ASN A 360 -20.58 24.02 -59.95
N LEU A 361 -21.15 25.20 -60.05
CA LEU A 361 -21.72 25.95 -58.97
C LEU A 361 -23.22 25.99 -59.14
N LEU A 362 -23.96 25.35 -58.25
CA LEU A 362 -25.42 25.32 -58.26
C LEU A 362 -25.96 26.17 -57.09
N ILE A 363 -26.74 27.15 -57.36
CA ILE A 363 -27.41 27.98 -56.35
C ILE A 363 -28.92 27.86 -56.59
N THR A 364 -29.67 27.33 -55.66
CA THR A 364 -31.11 27.12 -55.75
C THR A 364 -31.83 27.72 -54.56
N THR A 365 -33.01 28.23 -54.76
CA THR A 365 -33.89 28.71 -53.70
C THR A 365 -35.35 28.40 -54.11
N ASN A 366 -36.17 28.11 -53.11
CA ASN A 366 -37.62 27.91 -53.34
C ASN A 366 -38.41 29.22 -53.21
N ALA A 367 -37.77 30.31 -52.84
CA ALA A 367 -38.41 31.60 -52.68
C ALA A 367 -37.79 32.63 -53.61
N SER A 368 -37.03 33.59 -53.09
CA SER A 368 -36.45 34.68 -53.86
C SER A 368 -34.93 34.63 -53.85
N MET A 369 -34.30 34.97 -54.94
CA MET A 369 -32.86 35.19 -55.06
C MET A 369 -32.64 36.63 -55.49
N GLY A 370 -31.86 37.35 -54.71
CA GLY A 370 -31.50 38.77 -55.02
C GLY A 370 -29.98 38.93 -55.15
N PHE A 371 -29.55 39.68 -56.13
CA PHE A 371 -28.19 40.15 -56.26
C PHE A 371 -28.23 41.68 -56.26
N GLU A 372 -27.63 42.33 -55.31
CA GLU A 372 -27.57 43.75 -55.14
C GLU A 372 -26.11 44.21 -55.08
N THR A 373 -25.76 45.22 -55.80
CA THR A 373 -24.40 45.82 -55.85
C THR A 373 -24.48 47.32 -56.12
N ASP A 374 -23.67 48.09 -55.43
CA ASP A 374 -23.58 49.57 -55.61
C ASP A 374 -22.84 49.95 -56.87
N LYS A 375 -22.07 49.09 -57.51
CA LYS A 375 -21.24 49.39 -58.66
C LYS A 375 -21.59 48.54 -59.88
N ASN A 376 -20.92 47.40 -60.03
CA ASN A 376 -21.04 46.62 -61.24
C ASN A 376 -21.46 45.15 -60.86
N ASN A 377 -22.38 44.64 -61.62
CA ASN A 377 -22.70 43.21 -61.61
C ASN A 377 -22.36 42.66 -63.01
N THR A 378 -21.42 41.73 -63.09
CA THR A 378 -20.93 41.19 -64.36
C THR A 378 -21.10 39.70 -64.41
N PHE A 379 -21.76 39.23 -65.43
CA PHE A 379 -21.89 37.78 -65.75
C PHE A 379 -21.11 37.52 -67.05
N VAL A 380 -20.15 36.67 -67.02
CA VAL A 380 -19.37 36.21 -68.17
C VAL A 380 -19.43 34.68 -68.27
N SER A 381 -19.88 34.19 -69.41
CA SER A 381 -20.00 32.76 -69.70
C SER A 381 -19.96 32.54 -71.20
N ASP A 382 -19.63 31.31 -71.63
CA ASP A 382 -19.75 30.91 -73.05
C ASP A 382 -21.21 30.96 -73.49
N ASN A 383 -22.11 30.45 -72.64
CA ASN A 383 -23.56 30.47 -72.88
C ASN A 383 -24.28 30.95 -71.61
N SER A 384 -25.25 31.79 -71.76
CA SER A 384 -26.15 32.26 -70.71
C SER A 384 -27.59 32.04 -71.10
N LEU A 385 -28.36 31.36 -70.27
CA LEU A 385 -29.82 31.15 -70.41
C LEU A 385 -30.51 31.85 -69.25
N SER A 386 -31.37 32.78 -69.49
CA SER A 386 -32.32 33.34 -68.54
C SER A 386 -33.70 32.95 -68.94
N GLN A 387 -34.42 32.20 -68.10
CA GLN A 387 -35.76 31.69 -68.34
C GLN A 387 -36.65 32.03 -67.16
N THR A 388 -37.76 32.64 -67.42
CA THR A 388 -38.83 32.93 -66.43
C THR A 388 -40.12 32.29 -66.84
N LYS A 389 -41.01 31.94 -65.88
CA LYS A 389 -42.32 31.39 -66.19
C LYS A 389 -43.38 32.46 -66.46
N THR A 390 -43.22 33.63 -65.87
CA THR A 390 -44.20 34.74 -65.98
C THR A 390 -43.53 35.92 -66.55
N ASP A 391 -42.90 36.82 -65.79
CA ASP A 391 -42.40 38.05 -66.21
C ASP A 391 -40.87 38.16 -66.18
N TYR A 392 -40.26 38.75 -67.16
CA TYR A 392 -38.84 39.13 -67.19
C TYR A 392 -38.74 40.61 -67.38
N GLU A 393 -38.36 41.36 -66.40
CA GLU A 393 -38.22 42.81 -66.41
C GLU A 393 -36.77 43.21 -66.31
N VAL A 394 -36.32 44.09 -67.21
CA VAL A 394 -35.01 44.74 -67.20
C VAL A 394 -35.20 46.23 -67.16
N LYS A 395 -34.71 46.88 -66.12
CA LYS A 395 -34.72 48.36 -65.99
C LYS A 395 -33.31 48.84 -65.87
N ALA A 396 -32.99 49.90 -66.62
CA ALA A 396 -31.72 50.66 -66.59
C ALA A 396 -31.97 52.14 -66.57
N GLY A 397 -31.18 52.85 -65.74
CA GLY A 397 -31.26 54.29 -65.66
C GLY A 397 -30.77 54.99 -66.91
N ASN A 398 -29.75 54.45 -67.63
CA ASN A 398 -29.15 55.13 -68.80
C ASN A 398 -29.43 54.36 -70.11
N GLN A 399 -29.05 53.08 -70.16
CA GLN A 399 -29.27 52.30 -71.39
C GLN A 399 -29.37 50.80 -71.12
N ILE A 400 -30.02 50.11 -72.02
CA ILE A 400 -29.97 48.63 -72.16
C ILE A 400 -29.33 48.39 -73.55
N LEU A 401 -28.22 47.64 -73.58
CA LEU A 401 -27.51 47.22 -74.78
C LEU A 401 -27.52 45.72 -74.93
N HIS A 402 -28.09 45.18 -75.95
CA HIS A 402 -27.91 43.83 -76.44
C HIS A 402 -27.03 43.84 -77.68
N GLN A 403 -25.89 43.14 -77.63
CA GLN A 403 -24.94 43.16 -78.74
C GLN A 403 -24.48 41.80 -79.13
N VAL A 404 -24.45 41.50 -80.41
CA VAL A 404 -23.87 40.24 -80.97
C VAL A 404 -23.07 40.69 -82.24
N GLY A 405 -21.73 40.63 -82.13
CA GLY A 405 -20.86 41.18 -83.17
C GLY A 405 -21.20 42.69 -83.43
N ASP A 406 -21.49 43.03 -84.69
CA ASP A 406 -21.90 44.37 -85.08
C ASP A 406 -23.38 44.68 -84.95
N THR A 407 -24.19 43.68 -84.67
CA THR A 407 -25.63 43.76 -84.40
C THR A 407 -25.92 44.24 -82.99
N GLN A 408 -26.73 45.29 -82.86
CA GLN A 408 -27.01 45.90 -81.57
C GLN A 408 -28.51 46.27 -81.45
N ILE A 409 -29.05 46.07 -80.26
CA ILE A 409 -30.32 46.66 -79.81
C ILE A 409 -29.98 47.57 -78.62
N VAL A 410 -30.18 48.84 -78.78
CA VAL A 410 -29.92 49.82 -77.72
C VAL A 410 -31.23 50.50 -77.36
N THR A 411 -31.61 50.42 -76.09
CA THR A 411 -32.70 51.19 -75.50
C THR A 411 -32.08 52.25 -74.61
N LYS A 412 -32.30 53.52 -74.89
CA LYS A 412 -31.71 54.63 -74.15
C LYS A 412 -32.65 55.82 -74.06
N GLY A 413 -32.97 56.24 -72.83
CA GLY A 413 -33.92 57.34 -72.62
C GLY A 413 -35.19 57.12 -73.42
N ASP A 414 -35.43 58.04 -74.40
CA ASP A 414 -36.67 58.10 -75.24
C ASP A 414 -36.46 57.50 -76.63
N TYR A 415 -35.37 56.75 -76.87
CA TYR A 415 -35.19 56.12 -78.18
C TYR A 415 -34.74 54.64 -78.09
N VAL A 416 -35.06 53.92 -79.12
CA VAL A 416 -34.60 52.56 -79.38
C VAL A 416 -33.84 52.52 -80.69
N ILE A 417 -32.64 52.01 -80.71
CA ILE A 417 -31.84 51.81 -81.93
C ILE A 417 -31.67 50.28 -82.13
N ILE A 418 -31.97 49.83 -83.32
CA ILE A 418 -31.65 48.49 -83.79
C ILE A 418 -30.70 48.61 -84.97
N LYS A 419 -29.47 48.05 -84.83
CA LYS A 419 -28.48 48.02 -85.90
C LYS A 419 -28.23 46.57 -86.32
N ALA A 420 -28.26 46.29 -87.58
CA ALA A 420 -27.92 45.03 -88.15
C ALA A 420 -27.50 45.12 -89.60
N GLY A 421 -26.38 44.53 -90.07
CA GLY A 421 -25.97 44.40 -91.40
C GLY A 421 -25.83 45.79 -92.15
N GLY A 422 -25.39 46.83 -91.41
CA GLY A 422 -25.25 48.19 -91.97
C GLY A 422 -26.52 49.03 -91.94
N VAL A 423 -27.64 48.47 -91.59
CA VAL A 423 -28.94 49.17 -91.44
C VAL A 423 -29.08 49.60 -89.98
N GLU A 424 -29.52 50.83 -89.77
CA GLU A 424 -29.90 51.34 -88.44
C GLU A 424 -31.36 51.77 -88.43
N VAL A 425 -32.11 51.24 -87.50
CA VAL A 425 -33.50 51.62 -87.25
C VAL A 425 -33.54 52.39 -85.94
N VAL A 426 -33.99 53.63 -85.94
CA VAL A 426 -34.17 54.48 -84.77
C VAL A 426 -35.64 54.74 -84.57
N ILE A 427 -36.12 54.48 -83.35
CA ILE A 427 -37.45 54.85 -82.90
C ILE A 427 -37.30 55.86 -81.78
N ASP A 428 -37.82 57.06 -81.96
CA ASP A 428 -37.80 58.13 -80.99
C ASP A 428 -39.13 58.90 -80.94
N SER A 429 -39.18 59.98 -80.19
CA SER A 429 -40.38 60.85 -80.10
C SER A 429 -40.85 61.44 -81.45
N ASN A 430 -39.99 61.48 -82.44
CA ASN A 430 -40.30 62.00 -83.76
C ASN A 430 -40.79 60.93 -84.75
N GLY A 431 -40.75 59.64 -84.32
CA GLY A 431 -41.20 58.58 -85.17
C GLY A 431 -40.14 57.52 -85.44
N LEU A 432 -40.24 56.79 -86.56
CA LEU A 432 -39.35 55.71 -86.98
C LEU A 432 -38.51 56.14 -88.16
N VAL A 433 -37.20 56.06 -87.98
CA VAL A 433 -36.22 56.41 -89.05
C VAL A 433 -35.38 55.15 -89.39
N VAL A 434 -35.31 54.83 -90.70
CA VAL A 434 -34.42 53.76 -91.20
C VAL A 434 -33.28 54.43 -92.02
N LYS A 435 -32.02 54.13 -91.63
CA LYS A 435 -30.82 54.59 -92.31
C LYS A 435 -30.07 53.44 -92.92
N GLY A 436 -29.51 53.58 -94.10
CA GLY A 436 -28.67 52.56 -94.74
C GLY A 436 -29.41 51.37 -95.37
N GLY A 437 -30.72 51.41 -95.49
CA GLY A 437 -31.55 50.37 -96.03
C GLY A 437 -32.91 50.85 -96.50
N GLU A 438 -33.73 49.95 -97.06
CA GLU A 438 -35.13 50.20 -97.53
C GLU A 438 -36.16 49.55 -96.55
N ILE A 439 -37.31 50.24 -96.40
CA ILE A 439 -38.47 49.65 -95.78
C ILE A 439 -39.22 48.90 -96.88
N ARG A 440 -39.23 47.55 -96.74
CA ARG A 440 -40.05 46.70 -97.64
C ARG A 440 -41.32 46.27 -96.91
N THR A 441 -42.44 46.60 -97.48
CA THR A 441 -43.75 46.13 -97.01
C THR A 441 -44.17 45.02 -97.95
N GLU A 442 -44.39 43.78 -97.32
CA GLU A 442 -45.06 42.67 -98.06
C GLU A 442 -46.57 42.83 -98.01
#